data_5149ff962606cb6fd7cfd55b2371738c
#
_entry.id   5149ff962606cb6fd7cfd55b2371738c
#
_cell.length_a   1.000
_cell.length_b   1.000
_cell.length_c   1.000
_cell.angle_alpha   90.00
_cell.angle_beta   90.00
_cell.angle_gamma   90.00
#
_symmetry.space_group_name_H-M   'P 1'
#
loop_
_entity.id
_entity.type
_entity.pdbx_description
1 polymer ?
#
loop_
_entity_poly.entity_id
_entity_poly.type
_entity_poly.pdbx_seq_one_letter_code
_entity_poly.pdbx_strand_id
1 'polypeptide(L)'
;MSGNADIYHEMIVDYSRHPSNFGKIENPTIKYHDSNPLCGDSIDIYMNVENETVSDIKFSGRGCAICLACTSVLTEIVKGKSIDEARKIQKNDVLGELGLENLQAVRIKCALLSLKVLKYGLYSYLASKDANADALKQEASSLY
;
A
#
# COMPACT_ATOMS: atom_id res chain seq x y z
N MET A 1 -14.77 -21.48 10.89
CA MET A 1 -15.23 -21.93 9.60
C MET A 1 -14.09 -22.04 8.63
N SER A 2 -13.75 -23.26 8.31
CA SER A 2 -12.58 -23.56 7.49
C SER A 2 -12.70 -23.01 6.06
N GLY A 3 -13.92 -22.91 5.51
CA GLY A 3 -14.12 -22.44 4.15
C GLY A 3 -13.64 -21.03 3.88
N ASN A 4 -13.89 -20.10 4.83
CA ASN A 4 -13.46 -18.72 4.67
C ASN A 4 -11.93 -18.59 4.76
N ALA A 5 -11.30 -19.33 5.67
CA ALA A 5 -9.86 -19.34 5.82
C ALA A 5 -9.18 -19.87 4.54
N ASP A 6 -9.74 -20.91 3.94
CA ASP A 6 -9.22 -21.49 2.70
C ASP A 6 -9.31 -20.51 1.53
N ILE A 7 -10.44 -19.78 1.42
CA ILE A 7 -10.62 -18.77 0.37
C ILE A 7 -9.58 -17.66 0.50
N TYR A 8 -9.38 -17.14 1.71
CA TYR A 8 -8.38 -16.08 1.93
C TYR A 8 -6.97 -16.58 1.67
N HIS A 9 -6.67 -17.81 2.06
CA HIS A 9 -5.35 -18.39 1.79
C HIS A 9 -5.10 -18.48 0.28
N GLU A 10 -6.08 -18.94 -0.48
CA GLU A 10 -5.97 -19.01 -1.94
C GLU A 10 -5.80 -17.63 -2.57
N MET A 11 -6.52 -16.63 -2.08
CA MET A 11 -6.37 -15.26 -2.55
C MET A 11 -4.96 -14.74 -2.33
N ILE A 12 -4.40 -14.97 -1.13
CA ILE A 12 -3.06 -14.52 -0.80
C ILE A 12 -2.02 -15.19 -1.70
N VAL A 13 -2.14 -16.50 -1.89
CA VAL A 13 -1.23 -17.23 -2.77
C VAL A 13 -1.33 -16.72 -4.20
N ASP A 14 -2.53 -16.50 -4.70
CA ASP A 14 -2.73 -16.03 -6.06
C ASP A 14 -2.14 -14.62 -6.26
N TYR A 15 -2.43 -13.70 -5.35
CA TYR A 15 -1.85 -12.35 -5.42
C TYR A 15 -0.32 -12.36 -5.32
N SER A 16 0.25 -13.28 -4.56
CA SER A 16 1.70 -13.36 -4.42
C SER A 16 2.38 -13.87 -5.69
N ARG A 17 1.68 -14.72 -6.45
CA ARG A 17 2.18 -15.25 -7.72
C ARG A 17 1.89 -14.35 -8.91
N HIS A 18 0.75 -13.69 -8.88
CA HIS A 18 0.26 -12.84 -9.96
C HIS A 18 -0.17 -11.49 -9.38
N PRO A 19 0.78 -10.69 -8.88
CA PRO A 19 0.43 -9.43 -8.23
C PRO A 19 -0.21 -8.44 -9.19
N SER A 20 -1.27 -7.77 -8.71
CA SER A 20 -1.96 -6.74 -9.46
C SER A 20 -1.07 -5.51 -9.59
N ASN A 21 -1.09 -4.88 -10.79
CA ASN A 21 -0.39 -3.62 -11.02
C ASN A 21 1.11 -3.69 -10.71
N PHE A 22 1.72 -4.84 -10.98
CA PHE A 22 3.15 -5.01 -10.75
C PHE A 22 3.94 -4.43 -11.91
N GLY A 23 4.97 -3.66 -11.61
CA GLY A 23 5.81 -3.03 -12.61
C GLY A 23 6.25 -1.65 -12.20
N LYS A 24 6.72 -0.88 -13.17
CA LYS A 24 7.21 0.48 -12.95
C LYS A 24 6.48 1.44 -13.88
N ILE A 25 6.45 2.71 -13.49
CA ILE A 25 5.96 3.81 -14.34
C ILE A 25 7.15 4.71 -14.62
N GLU A 26 7.39 5.03 -15.90
CA GLU A 26 8.40 6.01 -16.27
C GLU A 26 7.89 7.41 -15.93
N ASN A 27 8.76 8.22 -15.31
CA ASN A 27 8.43 9.60 -14.93
C ASN A 27 7.13 9.70 -14.13
N PRO A 28 6.99 8.94 -13.02
CA PRO A 28 5.76 8.99 -12.25
C PRO A 28 5.61 10.34 -11.56
N THR A 29 4.35 10.72 -11.28
CA THR A 29 4.08 11.92 -10.48
C THR A 29 4.60 11.73 -9.05
N ILE A 30 4.42 10.51 -8.52
CA ILE A 30 4.84 10.16 -7.16
C ILE A 30 5.62 8.85 -7.23
N LYS A 31 6.76 8.81 -6.55
CA LYS A 31 7.51 7.58 -6.33
C LYS A 31 7.98 7.57 -4.89
N TYR A 32 7.74 6.48 -4.19
CA TYR A 32 8.22 6.33 -2.83
C TYR A 32 8.66 4.89 -2.58
N HIS A 33 9.63 4.73 -1.69
CA HIS A 33 10.23 3.43 -1.38
C HIS A 33 10.38 3.30 0.13
N ASP A 34 10.16 2.09 0.63
CA ASP A 34 10.56 1.74 1.99
C ASP A 34 10.81 0.24 2.08
N SER A 35 11.45 -0.17 3.14
CA SER A 35 11.74 -1.57 3.39
C SER A 35 11.54 -1.89 4.85
N ASN A 36 11.27 -3.16 5.14
CA ASN A 36 11.20 -3.70 6.49
C ASN A 36 12.41 -4.58 6.70
N PRO A 37 13.45 -4.11 7.42
CA PRO A 37 14.67 -4.89 7.59
C PRO A 37 14.48 -6.18 8.38
N LEU A 38 13.41 -6.27 9.18
CA LEU A 38 13.16 -7.47 9.98
C LEU A 38 12.77 -8.67 9.13
N CYS A 39 12.05 -8.45 8.01
CA CYS A 39 11.63 -9.53 7.14
C CYS A 39 12.19 -9.43 5.71
N GLY A 40 13.02 -8.43 5.44
CA GLY A 40 13.63 -8.25 4.13
C GLY A 40 12.69 -7.79 3.03
N ASP A 41 11.48 -7.36 3.38
CA ASP A 41 10.52 -6.83 2.41
C ASP A 41 10.94 -5.44 1.95
N SER A 42 10.70 -5.15 0.67
CA SER A 42 11.08 -3.89 0.06
C SER A 42 10.06 -3.55 -1.02
N ILE A 43 9.43 -2.39 -0.91
CA ILE A 43 8.33 -1.99 -1.82
C ILE A 43 8.60 -0.60 -2.37
N ASP A 44 8.48 -0.48 -3.70
CA ASP A 44 8.46 0.79 -4.42
C ASP A 44 7.05 1.00 -4.98
N ILE A 45 6.48 2.18 -4.78
CA ILE A 45 5.19 2.52 -5.37
C ILE A 45 5.37 3.70 -6.31
N TYR A 46 4.76 3.59 -7.49
CA TYR A 46 4.76 4.61 -8.54
C TYR A 46 3.32 5.00 -8.81
N MET A 47 3.03 6.30 -8.83
CA MET A 47 1.68 6.79 -9.11
C MET A 47 1.72 7.92 -10.12
N ASN A 48 0.75 7.92 -11.03
CA ASN A 48 0.45 9.08 -11.85
C ASN A 48 -0.78 9.77 -11.30
N VAL A 49 -0.73 11.10 -11.22
CA VAL A 49 -1.83 11.91 -10.71
C VAL A 49 -2.30 12.85 -11.80
N GLU A 50 -3.61 12.82 -12.09
CA GLU A 50 -4.26 13.71 -13.04
C GLU A 50 -5.53 14.25 -12.41
N ASN A 51 -5.68 15.58 -12.37
CA ASN A 51 -6.85 16.24 -11.79
C ASN A 51 -7.12 15.77 -10.36
N GLU A 52 -6.08 15.72 -9.53
CA GLU A 52 -6.16 15.30 -8.12
C GLU A 52 -6.63 13.87 -7.93
N THR A 53 -6.52 13.04 -8.98
CA THR A 53 -6.93 11.65 -8.97
C THR A 53 -5.74 10.76 -9.33
N VAL A 54 -5.60 9.63 -8.65
CA VAL A 54 -4.59 8.63 -8.99
C VAL A 54 -5.04 7.91 -10.26
N SER A 55 -4.52 8.36 -11.39
CA SER A 55 -4.91 7.82 -12.69
C SER A 55 -4.28 6.46 -12.97
N ASP A 56 -3.10 6.21 -12.40
CA ASP A 56 -2.44 4.91 -12.51
C ASP A 56 -1.56 4.69 -11.27
N ILE A 57 -1.37 3.44 -10.92
CA ILE A 57 -0.51 3.04 -9.81
C ILE A 57 0.12 1.70 -10.12
N LYS A 58 1.41 1.59 -9.86
CA LYS A 58 2.14 0.32 -9.96
C LYS A 58 3.06 0.17 -8.78
N PHE A 59 3.47 -1.05 -8.53
CA PHE A 59 4.48 -1.30 -7.52
C PHE A 59 5.51 -2.30 -8.02
N SER A 60 6.70 -2.22 -7.47
CA SER A 60 7.74 -3.21 -7.66
C SER A 60 8.40 -3.48 -6.31
N GLY A 61 9.24 -4.50 -6.29
CA GLY A 61 9.93 -4.85 -5.07
C GLY A 61 9.81 -6.34 -4.79
N ARG A 62 10.13 -6.70 -3.55
CA ARG A 62 10.10 -8.10 -3.13
C ARG A 62 9.60 -8.19 -1.70
N GLY A 63 8.97 -9.30 -1.38
CA GLY A 63 8.46 -9.51 -0.04
C GLY A 63 7.81 -10.87 0.10
N CYS A 64 7.36 -11.18 1.31
CA CYS A 64 6.63 -12.41 1.56
C CYS A 64 5.27 -12.37 0.87
N ALA A 65 4.59 -13.51 0.84
CA ALA A 65 3.28 -13.62 0.19
C ALA A 65 2.28 -12.62 0.75
N ILE A 66 2.28 -12.40 2.06
CA ILE A 66 1.37 -11.45 2.71
C ILE A 66 1.68 -10.02 2.25
N CYS A 67 2.96 -9.65 2.20
CA CYS A 67 3.37 -8.32 1.75
C CYS A 67 2.90 -8.06 0.31
N LEU A 68 3.16 -9.01 -0.59
CA LEU A 68 2.78 -8.87 -1.99
C LEU A 68 1.27 -8.85 -2.18
N ALA A 69 0.54 -9.69 -1.45
CA ALA A 69 -0.92 -9.71 -1.53
C ALA A 69 -1.53 -8.40 -1.03
N CYS A 70 -1.07 -7.90 0.10
CA CYS A 70 -1.57 -6.63 0.65
C CYS A 70 -1.24 -5.46 -0.27
N THR A 71 -0.06 -5.46 -0.89
CA THR A 71 0.31 -4.42 -1.84
C THR A 71 -0.56 -4.46 -3.08
N SER A 72 -0.83 -5.66 -3.60
CA SER A 72 -1.72 -5.83 -4.75
C SER A 72 -3.12 -5.29 -4.46
N VAL A 73 -3.69 -5.69 -3.33
CA VAL A 73 -5.02 -5.21 -2.92
C VAL A 73 -5.01 -3.68 -2.78
N LEU A 74 -3.98 -3.13 -2.15
CA LEU A 74 -3.87 -1.69 -1.97
C LEU A 74 -3.88 -0.96 -3.31
N THR A 75 -3.13 -1.44 -4.29
CA THR A 75 -3.10 -0.80 -5.62
C THR A 75 -4.47 -0.84 -6.29
N GLU A 76 -5.21 -1.94 -6.12
CA GLU A 76 -6.57 -2.04 -6.66
C GLU A 76 -7.51 -1.03 -6.00
N ILE A 77 -7.38 -0.83 -4.69
CA ILE A 77 -8.22 0.12 -3.96
C ILE A 77 -7.90 1.55 -4.38
N VAL A 78 -6.62 1.88 -4.55
CA VAL A 78 -6.15 3.26 -4.78
C VAL A 78 -6.43 3.73 -6.21
N LYS A 79 -6.34 2.85 -7.19
CA LYS A 79 -6.46 3.23 -8.59
C LYS A 79 -7.83 3.85 -8.86
N GLY A 80 -7.82 5.07 -9.39
CA GLY A 80 -9.05 5.80 -9.68
C GLY A 80 -9.57 6.65 -8.54
N LYS A 81 -8.97 6.59 -7.36
CA LYS A 81 -9.39 7.42 -6.24
C LYS A 81 -8.72 8.78 -6.26
N SER A 82 -9.38 9.78 -5.67
CA SER A 82 -8.74 11.07 -5.48
C SER A 82 -7.61 10.94 -4.47
N ILE A 83 -6.68 11.90 -4.51
CA ILE A 83 -5.60 11.97 -3.53
C ILE A 83 -6.18 12.02 -2.11
N ASP A 84 -7.25 12.79 -1.91
CA ASP A 84 -7.88 12.93 -0.60
C ASP A 84 -8.47 11.60 -0.11
N GLU A 85 -9.13 10.85 -1.00
CA GLU A 85 -9.66 9.53 -0.66
C GLU A 85 -8.55 8.52 -0.40
N ALA A 86 -7.49 8.55 -1.21
CA ALA A 86 -6.38 7.61 -1.09
C ALA A 86 -5.67 7.78 0.26
N ARG A 87 -5.46 9.02 0.72
CA ARG A 87 -4.80 9.25 1.99
C ARG A 87 -5.62 8.83 3.21
N LYS A 88 -6.92 8.60 3.03
CA LYS A 88 -7.82 8.18 4.11
C LYS A 88 -7.95 6.67 4.23
N ILE A 89 -7.30 5.90 3.38
CA ILE A 89 -7.34 4.44 3.45
C ILE A 89 -6.77 3.99 4.78
N GLN A 90 -7.51 3.11 5.46
CA GLN A 90 -7.14 2.58 6.77
C GLN A 90 -6.56 1.16 6.63
N LYS A 91 -5.83 0.73 7.66
CA LYS A 91 -5.25 -0.61 7.66
C LYS A 91 -6.29 -1.72 7.47
N ASN A 92 -7.48 -1.55 8.06
CA ASN A 92 -8.53 -2.56 7.94
C ASN A 92 -9.13 -2.63 6.54
N ASP A 93 -9.04 -1.56 5.76
CA ASP A 93 -9.48 -1.59 4.37
C ASP A 93 -8.66 -2.59 3.55
N VAL A 94 -7.38 -2.73 3.86
CA VAL A 94 -6.48 -3.68 3.20
C VAL A 94 -6.57 -5.06 3.86
N LEU A 95 -6.43 -5.10 5.18
CA LEU A 95 -6.41 -6.37 5.92
C LEU A 95 -7.73 -7.12 5.80
N GLY A 96 -8.85 -6.39 5.82
CA GLY A 96 -10.17 -7.00 5.73
C GLY A 96 -10.40 -7.72 4.42
N GLU A 97 -9.85 -7.22 3.32
CA GLU A 97 -10.00 -7.86 2.01
C GLU A 97 -9.36 -9.24 1.95
N LEU A 98 -8.38 -9.50 2.80
CA LEU A 98 -7.63 -10.76 2.82
C LEU A 98 -7.83 -11.55 4.12
N GLY A 99 -8.78 -11.12 4.97
CA GLY A 99 -9.06 -11.80 6.23
C GLY A 99 -7.91 -11.76 7.22
N LEU A 100 -7.12 -10.70 7.20
CA LEU A 100 -5.88 -10.60 7.98
C LEU A 100 -5.99 -9.70 9.21
N GLU A 101 -7.19 -9.45 9.73
CA GLU A 101 -7.39 -8.52 10.85
C GLU A 101 -6.72 -8.99 12.15
N ASN A 102 -6.49 -10.30 12.29
CA ASN A 102 -5.96 -10.89 13.51
C ASN A 102 -4.49 -11.32 13.39
N LEU A 103 -3.72 -10.68 12.51
CA LEU A 103 -2.31 -10.98 12.37
C LEU A 103 -1.52 -10.62 13.62
N GLN A 104 -0.49 -11.42 13.90
CA GLN A 104 0.47 -11.10 14.96
C GLN A 104 1.25 -9.83 14.61
N ALA A 105 1.74 -9.14 15.65
CA ALA A 105 2.40 -7.84 15.51
C ALA A 105 3.53 -7.84 14.47
N VAL A 106 4.33 -8.90 14.43
CA VAL A 106 5.45 -9.01 13.47
C VAL A 106 4.93 -9.05 12.03
N ARG A 107 3.85 -9.80 11.80
CA ARG A 107 3.28 -9.95 10.46
C ARG A 107 2.50 -8.72 10.02
N ILE A 108 1.92 -7.98 10.95
CA ILE A 108 1.21 -6.73 10.63
C ILE A 108 2.15 -5.74 9.95
N LYS A 109 3.40 -5.64 10.39
CA LYS A 109 4.37 -4.74 9.75
C LYS A 109 4.65 -5.13 8.31
N CYS A 110 4.72 -6.43 8.01
CA CYS A 110 4.86 -6.89 6.63
C CYS A 110 3.62 -6.55 5.81
N ALA A 111 2.44 -6.77 6.38
CA ALA A 111 1.17 -6.51 5.70
C ALA A 111 0.96 -5.02 5.42
N LEU A 112 1.44 -4.14 6.29
CA LEU A 112 1.20 -2.70 6.19
C LEU A 112 2.35 -1.90 5.60
N LEU A 113 3.42 -2.56 5.16
CA LEU A 113 4.55 -1.85 4.54
C LEU A 113 4.08 -1.01 3.35
N SER A 114 3.26 -1.60 2.47
CA SER A 114 2.77 -0.88 1.29
C SER A 114 1.90 0.31 1.65
N LEU A 115 1.06 0.18 2.69
CA LEU A 115 0.22 1.28 3.14
C LEU A 115 1.09 2.44 3.66
N LYS A 116 2.15 2.12 4.38
CA LYS A 116 3.12 3.12 4.83
C LYS A 116 3.76 3.83 3.64
N VAL A 117 4.22 3.07 2.64
CA VAL A 117 4.85 3.64 1.44
C VAL A 117 3.87 4.55 0.72
N LEU A 118 2.62 4.11 0.54
CA LEU A 118 1.57 4.92 -0.09
C LEU A 118 1.36 6.22 0.67
N LYS A 119 1.16 6.14 1.97
CA LYS A 119 0.86 7.32 2.79
C LYS A 119 2.00 8.34 2.77
N TYR A 120 3.24 7.87 2.96
CA TYR A 120 4.38 8.78 2.90
C TYR A 120 4.56 9.40 1.52
N GLY A 121 4.33 8.63 0.46
CA GLY A 121 4.38 9.15 -0.90
C GLY A 121 3.34 10.24 -1.14
N LEU A 122 2.10 10.01 -0.70
CA LEU A 122 1.03 10.99 -0.81
C LEU A 122 1.30 12.24 0.01
N TYR A 123 1.76 12.08 1.24
CA TYR A 123 2.08 13.21 2.10
C TYR A 123 3.25 14.03 1.57
N SER A 124 4.27 13.38 1.02
CA SER A 124 5.39 14.08 0.39
C SER A 124 4.93 14.90 -0.81
N TYR A 125 4.03 14.34 -1.61
CA TYR A 125 3.45 15.03 -2.76
C TYR A 125 2.64 16.26 -2.31
N LEU A 126 1.78 16.09 -1.31
CA LEU A 126 0.98 17.19 -0.77
C LEU A 126 1.85 18.24 -0.10
N ALA A 127 2.91 17.83 0.58
CA ALA A 127 3.84 18.75 1.24
C ALA A 127 4.54 19.67 0.24
N SER A 128 4.80 19.20 -0.97
CA SER A 128 5.40 20.03 -2.01
C SER A 128 4.45 21.09 -2.55
N LYS A 129 3.16 20.97 -2.27
CA LYS A 129 2.12 21.87 -2.76
C LYS A 129 1.43 22.66 -1.65
N ASP A 130 1.61 22.28 -0.37
CA ASP A 130 0.83 22.79 0.75
C ASP A 130 1.74 23.29 1.87
N ALA A 131 1.34 24.38 2.53
CA ALA A 131 2.03 24.95 3.67
C ALA A 131 1.85 24.11 4.96
N ASN A 132 0.96 23.12 4.98
CA ASN A 132 0.66 22.28 6.14
C ASN A 132 1.44 20.97 6.15
N ALA A 133 2.64 20.98 5.60
CA ALA A 133 3.47 19.78 5.46
C ALA A 133 3.72 19.06 6.80
N ASP A 134 3.95 19.83 7.88
CA ASP A 134 4.27 19.24 9.19
C ASP A 134 3.09 18.49 9.78
N ALA A 135 1.87 19.04 9.64
CA ALA A 135 0.67 18.36 10.10
C ALA A 135 0.44 17.03 9.36
N LEU A 136 0.68 17.03 8.06
CA LEU A 136 0.53 15.82 7.24
C LEU A 136 1.57 14.76 7.62
N LYS A 137 2.79 15.16 7.92
CA LYS A 137 3.83 14.23 8.37
C LYS A 137 3.49 13.61 9.72
N GLN A 138 2.92 14.39 10.63
CA GLN A 138 2.47 13.86 11.93
C GLN A 138 1.34 12.85 11.74
N GLU A 139 0.41 13.12 10.85
CA GLU A 139 -0.67 12.19 10.51
C GLU A 139 -0.09 10.88 9.97
N ALA A 140 0.90 10.93 9.09
CA ALA A 140 1.55 9.75 8.56
C ALA A 140 2.25 8.94 9.64
N SER A 141 2.95 9.59 10.57
CA SER A 141 3.69 8.89 11.61
C SER A 141 2.79 8.21 12.63
N SER A 142 1.51 8.60 12.73
CA SER A 142 0.54 7.97 13.64
C SER A 142 -0.02 6.65 13.13
N LEU A 143 0.36 6.19 11.93
CA LEU A 143 -0.12 4.93 11.36
C LEU A 143 0.28 3.69 12.17
N TYR A 144 1.36 3.77 12.90
CA TYR A 144 1.87 2.68 13.73
C TYR A 144 1.71 3.03 15.19
#